data_c41f3fdd74b2fa98f25e9267f0f712b5
#
_entry.id   c41f3fdd74b2fa98f25e9267f0f712b5
#
_cell.length_a   1.000
_cell.length_b   1.000
_cell.length_c   1.000
_cell.angle_alpha   90.00
_cell.angle_beta   90.00
_cell.angle_gamma   90.00
#
_symmetry.space_group_name_H-M   'P 1'
#
loop_
_entity.id
_entity.type
_entity.pdbx_description
1 polymer ?
#
loop_
_entity_poly.entity_id
_entity_poly.type
_entity_poly.pdbx_seq_one_letter_code
_entity_poly.pdbx_strand_id
1 'polypeptide(L)'
;MKLFDKTWKLALSGVVIGLLVMLLAMSGNPANMAICVACFIRDAAGALKLHTAAPVQYFRPEIVGFVCGSFLISMATKEYRSTAGSAPMVRFLLGAVMMIGALVFLGCPLRMVLRMSAGDLNAYVALIGFAGSVATGSCFLKKGFSLGRAYETKSLSGAVLPVLLAALLVIGVATGAYAASTEGPGSKHAPLLLALVVALVIGALAQKSRMCFAGSIRDVILMKNFDLLSIIAALFAVMTIYNIATGNFHLSFSGQPIAHSQHLWNILGMYVVGFAAVLAGGCPLRQLILAGQGSSDSAVTFLGMLLGAAFAHNFNLIGSAAKAATATDAAVPGGPAMPGKIAVIVCIVLLFVIAATNLRRKKAAK
;
A
#
# COMPACT_ATOMS: atom_id res chain seq x y z
N MET A 1 23.67 4.13 -5.05
CA MET A 1 22.90 5.09 -5.87
C MET A 1 23.18 4.96 -7.36
N LYS A 2 24.42 4.74 -7.80
CA LYS A 2 24.80 4.65 -9.23
C LYS A 2 24.22 3.47 -10.05
N LEU A 3 23.66 2.42 -9.41
CA LEU A 3 23.19 1.22 -10.12
C LEU A 3 21.89 1.43 -10.89
N PHE A 4 21.04 2.41 -10.48
CA PHE A 4 19.72 2.67 -11.03
C PHE A 4 19.57 4.09 -11.64
N ASP A 5 20.69 4.68 -12.05
CA ASP A 5 20.69 6.05 -12.60
C ASP A 5 20.07 6.16 -14.02
N LYS A 6 19.86 5.00 -14.69
CA LYS A 6 19.26 4.95 -16.02
C LYS A 6 17.88 4.30 -15.97
N THR A 7 16.92 4.89 -16.64
CA THR A 7 15.50 4.46 -16.71
C THR A 7 15.35 2.97 -17.07
N TRP A 8 16.20 2.42 -17.95
CA TRP A 8 16.12 0.99 -18.31
C TRP A 8 16.49 0.05 -17.15
N LYS A 9 17.44 0.44 -16.28
CA LYS A 9 17.79 -0.34 -15.08
C LYS A 9 16.65 -0.34 -14.07
N LEU A 10 15.93 0.77 -13.98
CA LEU A 10 14.74 0.89 -13.15
C LEU A 10 13.60 0.04 -13.73
N ALA A 11 13.37 0.08 -15.04
CA ALA A 11 12.42 -0.79 -15.70
C ALA A 11 12.75 -2.28 -15.49
N LEU A 12 14.03 -2.66 -15.57
CA LEU A 12 14.47 -4.04 -15.28
C LEU A 12 14.12 -4.44 -13.84
N SER A 13 14.30 -3.56 -12.86
CA SER A 13 13.85 -3.84 -11.49
C SER A 13 12.35 -4.07 -11.42
N GLY A 14 11.55 -3.35 -12.20
CA GLY A 14 10.11 -3.55 -12.35
C GLY A 14 9.76 -4.92 -12.95
N VAL A 15 10.52 -5.37 -13.95
CA VAL A 15 10.37 -6.73 -14.52
C VAL A 15 10.66 -7.79 -13.45
N VAL A 16 11.78 -7.67 -12.74
CA VAL A 16 12.15 -8.66 -11.70
C VAL A 16 11.10 -8.69 -10.59
N ILE A 17 10.64 -7.52 -10.11
CA ILE A 17 9.56 -7.45 -9.13
C ILE A 17 8.28 -8.09 -9.70
N GLY A 18 7.94 -7.84 -10.95
CA GLY A 18 6.78 -8.46 -11.63
C GLY A 18 6.86 -9.98 -11.65
N LEU A 19 8.02 -10.55 -11.96
CA LEU A 19 8.24 -12.00 -11.94
C LEU A 19 8.11 -12.59 -10.53
N LEU A 20 8.60 -11.88 -9.52
CA LEU A 20 8.47 -12.28 -8.12
C LEU A 20 7.01 -12.21 -7.63
N VAL A 21 6.26 -11.21 -8.08
CA VAL A 21 4.81 -11.08 -7.82
C VAL A 21 4.04 -12.22 -8.49
N MET A 22 4.39 -12.54 -9.73
CA MET A 22 3.83 -13.69 -10.46
C MET A 22 4.10 -15.00 -9.71
N LEU A 23 5.32 -15.21 -9.22
CA LEU A 23 5.68 -16.39 -8.42
C LEU A 23 4.79 -16.52 -7.17
N LEU A 24 4.55 -15.44 -6.44
CA LEU A 24 3.66 -15.46 -5.26
C LEU A 24 2.20 -15.73 -5.65
N ALA A 25 1.73 -15.17 -6.75
CA ALA A 25 0.39 -15.43 -7.27
C ALA A 25 0.19 -16.92 -7.62
N MET A 26 1.18 -17.53 -8.27
CA MET A 26 1.18 -18.96 -8.62
C MET A 26 1.30 -19.86 -7.37
N SER A 27 1.94 -19.37 -6.32
CA SER A 27 2.20 -20.14 -5.09
C SER A 27 1.06 -20.10 -4.07
N GLY A 28 -0.07 -19.45 -4.38
CA GLY A 28 -1.27 -19.48 -3.56
C GLY A 28 -1.71 -18.14 -2.97
N ASN A 29 -1.02 -17.03 -3.21
CA ASN A 29 -1.53 -15.72 -2.82
C ASN A 29 -2.82 -15.39 -3.59
N PRO A 30 -3.77 -14.64 -2.99
CA PRO A 30 -5.08 -14.42 -3.59
C PRO A 30 -4.99 -13.76 -4.97
N ALA A 31 -5.86 -14.19 -5.90
CA ALA A 31 -5.97 -13.62 -7.24
C ALA A 31 -6.15 -12.09 -7.19
N ASN A 32 -5.49 -11.38 -8.09
CA ASN A 32 -5.49 -9.91 -8.17
C ASN A 32 -5.05 -9.19 -6.87
N MET A 33 -4.45 -9.91 -5.91
CA MET A 33 -3.97 -9.35 -4.65
C MET A 33 -2.46 -9.52 -4.49
N ALA A 34 -1.93 -10.68 -4.81
CA ALA A 34 -0.52 -11.09 -4.80
C ALA A 34 0.34 -10.48 -3.67
N ILE A 35 0.68 -9.20 -3.72
CA ILE A 35 1.48 -8.46 -2.74
C ILE A 35 0.80 -7.15 -2.28
N CYS A 36 -0.52 -7.12 -2.20
CA CYS A 36 -1.26 -5.92 -1.77
C CYS A 36 -0.92 -5.51 -0.34
N VAL A 37 -0.16 -4.44 -0.17
CA VAL A 37 0.29 -3.98 1.15
C VAL A 37 -0.87 -3.64 2.09
N ALA A 38 -1.89 -2.90 1.62
CA ALA A 38 -3.03 -2.55 2.47
C ALA A 38 -3.81 -3.80 2.92
N CYS A 39 -4.05 -4.76 2.00
CA CYS A 39 -4.73 -5.99 2.36
C CYS A 39 -3.90 -6.82 3.36
N PHE A 40 -2.60 -6.85 3.19
CA PHE A 40 -1.71 -7.62 4.06
C PHE A 40 -1.54 -6.99 5.44
N ILE A 41 -1.52 -5.66 5.54
CA ILE A 41 -1.57 -4.96 6.85
C ILE A 41 -2.91 -5.23 7.55
N ARG A 42 -4.03 -5.22 6.80
CA ARG A 42 -5.35 -5.59 7.32
C ARG A 42 -5.35 -7.03 7.85
N ASP A 43 -4.85 -7.98 7.06
CA ASP A 43 -4.80 -9.39 7.45
C ASP A 43 -3.92 -9.58 8.70
N ALA A 44 -2.80 -8.86 8.80
CA ALA A 44 -1.93 -8.85 9.98
C ALA A 44 -2.65 -8.26 11.22
N ALA A 45 -3.42 -7.18 11.06
CA ALA A 45 -4.25 -6.62 12.13
C ALA A 45 -5.27 -7.65 12.64
N GLY A 46 -5.90 -8.40 11.74
CA GLY A 46 -6.81 -9.49 12.09
C GLY A 46 -6.12 -10.67 12.80
N ALA A 47 -4.93 -11.07 12.32
CA ALA A 47 -4.11 -12.09 12.97
C ALA A 47 -3.74 -11.71 14.41
N LEU A 48 -3.43 -10.44 14.64
CA LEU A 48 -3.17 -9.86 15.96
C LEU A 48 -4.45 -9.63 16.79
N LYS A 49 -5.61 -10.07 16.31
CA LYS A 49 -6.92 -9.94 16.96
C LYS A 49 -7.35 -8.47 17.22
N LEU A 50 -6.83 -7.53 16.43
CA LEU A 50 -7.25 -6.12 16.51
C LEU A 50 -8.63 -5.89 15.84
N HIS A 51 -9.08 -6.85 15.02
CA HIS A 51 -10.45 -6.97 14.51
C HIS A 51 -10.87 -8.44 14.40
N THR A 52 -12.17 -8.69 14.32
CA THR A 52 -12.75 -10.05 14.35
C THR A 52 -13.24 -10.56 12.99
N ALA A 53 -12.92 -9.87 11.89
CA ALA A 53 -13.36 -10.26 10.55
C ALA A 53 -12.66 -11.57 10.10
N ALA A 54 -13.32 -12.70 10.30
CA ALA A 54 -12.80 -14.05 10.07
C ALA A 54 -12.17 -14.28 8.68
N PRO A 55 -12.68 -13.74 7.54
CA PRO A 55 -12.09 -14.02 6.23
C PRO A 55 -10.73 -13.34 5.97
N VAL A 56 -10.25 -12.47 6.86
CA VAL A 56 -9.08 -11.60 6.63
C VAL A 56 -8.13 -11.58 7.83
N GLN A 57 -7.80 -12.76 8.33
CA GLN A 57 -6.92 -12.98 9.47
C GLN A 57 -5.76 -13.90 9.05
N TYR A 58 -4.61 -13.31 8.80
CA TYR A 58 -3.36 -14.05 8.56
C TYR A 58 -2.17 -13.11 8.77
N PHE A 59 -1.19 -13.53 9.57
CA PHE A 59 0.02 -12.72 9.77
C PHE A 59 0.94 -12.85 8.56
N ARG A 60 0.85 -11.88 7.66
CA ARG A 60 1.50 -11.91 6.34
C ARG A 60 3.02 -11.77 6.45
N PRO A 61 3.79 -12.81 6.12
CA PRO A 61 5.26 -12.75 6.13
C PRO A 61 5.80 -11.74 5.11
N GLU A 62 5.03 -11.41 4.08
CA GLU A 62 5.42 -10.43 3.06
C GLU A 62 5.62 -9.03 3.66
N ILE A 63 4.81 -8.61 4.65
CA ILE A 63 5.00 -7.31 5.32
C ILE A 63 6.33 -7.27 6.06
N VAL A 64 6.66 -8.36 6.74
CA VAL A 64 7.94 -8.52 7.43
C VAL A 64 9.08 -8.49 6.41
N GLY A 65 8.94 -9.25 5.32
CA GLY A 65 9.92 -9.32 4.24
C GLY A 65 10.21 -7.96 3.60
N PHE A 66 9.19 -7.16 3.30
CA PHE A 66 9.39 -5.81 2.72
C PHE A 66 10.20 -4.90 3.64
N VAL A 67 9.88 -4.87 4.93
CA VAL A 67 10.56 -4.02 5.91
C VAL A 67 11.99 -4.54 6.16
N CYS A 68 12.14 -5.84 6.43
CA CYS A 68 13.45 -6.44 6.70
C CYS A 68 14.36 -6.44 5.46
N GLY A 69 13.83 -6.67 4.25
CA GLY A 69 14.59 -6.59 3.00
C GLY A 69 15.12 -5.19 2.74
N SER A 70 14.29 -4.16 2.96
CA SER A 70 14.72 -2.78 2.92
C SER A 70 15.78 -2.47 3.99
N PHE A 71 15.61 -2.96 5.21
CA PHE A 71 16.56 -2.78 6.32
C PHE A 71 17.91 -3.40 5.98
N LEU A 72 17.95 -4.66 5.59
CA LEU A 72 19.18 -5.39 5.27
C LEU A 72 19.97 -4.74 4.14
N ILE A 73 19.30 -4.39 3.04
CA ILE A 73 19.97 -3.74 1.90
C ILE A 73 20.44 -2.33 2.27
N SER A 74 19.70 -1.59 3.08
CA SER A 74 20.09 -0.25 3.52
C SER A 74 21.32 -0.31 4.43
N MET A 75 21.43 -1.32 5.30
CA MET A 75 22.62 -1.58 6.11
C MET A 75 23.83 -1.94 5.22
N ALA A 76 23.64 -2.90 4.30
CA ALA A 76 24.70 -3.38 3.41
C ALA A 76 25.28 -2.28 2.50
N THR A 77 24.42 -1.34 2.05
CA THR A 77 24.82 -0.25 1.15
C THR A 77 25.08 1.08 1.85
N LYS A 78 25.11 1.08 3.20
CA LYS A 78 25.34 2.28 4.02
C LYS A 78 24.34 3.41 3.76
N GLU A 79 23.11 3.04 3.36
CA GLU A 79 21.98 3.97 3.15
C GLU A 79 21.05 4.03 4.37
N TYR A 80 21.31 3.21 5.38
CA TYR A 80 20.55 3.22 6.62
C TYR A 80 20.72 4.55 7.37
N ARG A 81 19.59 5.18 7.67
CA ARG A 81 19.55 6.45 8.42
C ARG A 81 18.40 6.43 9.41
N SER A 82 18.73 6.40 10.69
CA SER A 82 17.73 6.52 11.74
C SER A 82 17.30 7.98 11.87
N THR A 83 16.04 8.26 11.52
CA THR A 83 15.49 9.62 11.53
C THR A 83 14.08 9.62 12.10
N ALA A 84 13.73 10.69 12.83
CA ALA A 84 12.40 10.92 13.41
C ALA A 84 12.12 12.42 13.62
N GLY A 85 10.87 12.76 13.95
CA GLY A 85 10.51 14.06 14.50
C GLY A 85 9.65 14.95 13.64
N SER A 86 9.20 14.48 12.45
CA SER A 86 8.31 15.26 11.59
C SER A 86 6.84 14.93 11.88
N ALA A 87 6.19 15.74 12.72
CA ALA A 87 4.74 15.71 13.04
C ALA A 87 4.16 14.27 13.20
N PRO A 88 4.57 13.50 14.22
CA PRO A 88 4.24 12.08 14.32
C PRO A 88 2.73 11.81 14.38
N MET A 89 1.95 12.64 15.07
CA MET A 89 0.49 12.48 15.15
C MET A 89 -0.17 12.64 13.77
N VAL A 90 0.28 13.64 12.99
CA VAL A 90 -0.24 13.83 11.62
C VAL A 90 0.13 12.64 10.74
N ARG A 91 1.34 12.09 10.87
CA ARG A 91 1.76 10.91 10.13
C ARG A 91 0.93 9.67 10.48
N PHE A 92 0.63 9.49 11.77
CA PHE A 92 -0.28 8.45 12.23
C PHE A 92 -1.66 8.59 11.59
N LEU A 93 -2.25 9.79 11.64
CA LEU A 93 -3.55 10.07 11.02
C LEU A 93 -3.53 9.86 9.50
N LEU A 94 -2.48 10.29 8.81
CA LEU A 94 -2.33 10.06 7.37
C LEU A 94 -2.27 8.56 7.04
N GLY A 95 -1.60 7.76 7.88
CA GLY A 95 -1.59 6.31 7.77
C GLY A 95 -2.98 5.69 7.93
N ALA A 96 -3.72 6.08 8.97
CA ALA A 96 -5.07 5.60 9.24
C ALA A 96 -6.05 5.97 8.11
N VAL A 97 -6.02 7.23 7.67
CA VAL A 97 -6.85 7.73 6.56
C VAL A 97 -6.52 7.02 5.25
N MET A 98 -5.24 6.83 4.95
CA MET A 98 -4.78 6.08 3.77
C MET A 98 -5.33 4.66 3.77
N MET A 99 -5.41 4.02 4.94
CA MET A 99 -5.92 2.67 5.08
C MET A 99 -7.43 2.60 4.88
N ILE A 100 -8.19 3.55 5.43
CA ILE A 100 -9.65 3.63 5.20
C ILE A 100 -9.94 3.73 3.70
N GLY A 101 -9.30 4.66 2.98
CA GLY A 101 -9.47 4.79 1.53
C GLY A 101 -9.12 3.52 0.77
N ALA A 102 -8.01 2.86 1.13
CA ALA A 102 -7.58 1.62 0.51
C ALA A 102 -8.55 0.45 0.75
N LEU A 103 -9.16 0.37 1.94
CA LEU A 103 -10.13 -0.69 2.26
C LEU A 103 -11.50 -0.43 1.64
N VAL A 104 -11.87 0.83 1.39
CA VAL A 104 -13.06 1.16 0.60
C VAL A 104 -12.91 0.70 -0.85
N PHE A 105 -11.76 0.94 -1.48
CA PHE A 105 -11.45 0.47 -2.83
C PHE A 105 -11.14 -1.03 -2.88
N LEU A 106 -10.91 -1.67 -1.73
CA LEU A 106 -10.43 -3.05 -1.60
C LEU A 106 -9.00 -3.26 -2.12
N GLY A 107 -8.11 -2.27 -1.95
CA GLY A 107 -6.71 -2.43 -2.31
C GLY A 107 -5.89 -1.14 -2.27
N CYS A 108 -4.56 -1.29 -2.22
CA CYS A 108 -3.62 -0.19 -2.34
C CYS A 108 -3.30 0.12 -3.82
N PRO A 109 -2.53 1.19 -4.11
CA PRO A 109 -2.13 1.52 -5.49
C PRO A 109 -1.37 0.39 -6.21
N LEU A 110 -0.60 -0.41 -5.49
CA LEU A 110 0.04 -1.60 -6.05
C LEU A 110 -1.01 -2.58 -6.56
N ARG A 111 -2.01 -2.92 -5.72
CA ARG A 111 -3.10 -3.80 -6.12
C ARG A 111 -3.95 -3.21 -7.24
N MET A 112 -4.16 -1.90 -7.28
CA MET A 112 -4.84 -1.23 -8.38
C MET A 112 -4.15 -1.57 -9.72
N VAL A 113 -2.82 -1.51 -9.78
CA VAL A 113 -2.04 -1.87 -10.98
C VAL A 113 -2.19 -3.37 -11.31
N LEU A 114 -2.17 -4.26 -10.31
CA LEU A 114 -2.39 -5.69 -10.51
C LEU A 114 -3.81 -5.99 -11.02
N ARG A 115 -4.83 -5.30 -10.52
CA ARG A 115 -6.21 -5.42 -11.02
C ARG A 115 -6.33 -4.89 -12.45
N MET A 116 -5.68 -3.77 -12.77
CA MET A 116 -5.62 -3.24 -14.14
C MET A 116 -4.97 -4.24 -15.09
N SER A 117 -3.90 -4.92 -14.67
CA SER A 117 -3.20 -5.93 -15.49
C SER A 117 -4.04 -7.20 -15.74
N ALA A 118 -5.08 -7.43 -14.94
CA ALA A 118 -6.05 -8.50 -15.13
C ALA A 118 -7.32 -8.06 -15.91
N GLY A 119 -7.37 -6.81 -16.37
CA GLY A 119 -8.50 -6.28 -17.13
C GLY A 119 -9.66 -5.75 -16.27
N ASP A 120 -9.46 -5.52 -14.97
CA ASP A 120 -10.50 -4.95 -14.12
C ASP A 120 -10.70 -3.45 -14.40
N LEU A 121 -11.78 -3.13 -15.10
CA LEU A 121 -12.11 -1.75 -15.47
C LEU A 121 -12.42 -0.87 -14.25
N ASN A 122 -12.85 -1.43 -13.10
CA ASN A 122 -13.04 -0.68 -11.88
C ASN A 122 -11.72 -0.09 -11.36
N ALA A 123 -10.59 -0.76 -11.62
CA ALA A 123 -9.27 -0.27 -11.23
C ALA A 123 -8.79 0.88 -12.13
N TYR A 124 -9.17 0.89 -13.42
CA TYR A 124 -8.91 2.03 -14.31
C TYR A 124 -9.72 3.26 -13.90
N VAL A 125 -10.99 3.07 -13.49
CA VAL A 125 -11.79 4.15 -12.92
C VAL A 125 -11.16 4.70 -11.63
N ALA A 126 -10.67 3.83 -10.76
CA ALA A 126 -10.00 4.21 -9.53
C ALA A 126 -8.69 4.98 -9.77
N LEU A 127 -7.96 4.67 -10.87
CA LEU A 127 -6.75 5.39 -11.28
C LEU A 127 -7.03 6.88 -11.51
N ILE A 128 -8.21 7.25 -12.01
CA ILE A 128 -8.61 8.65 -12.19
C ILE A 128 -8.60 9.38 -10.83
N GLY A 129 -9.20 8.77 -9.81
CA GLY A 129 -9.18 9.31 -8.45
C GLY A 129 -7.78 9.41 -7.86
N PHE A 130 -6.99 8.35 -8.04
CA PHE A 130 -5.62 8.31 -7.55
C PHE A 130 -4.73 9.36 -8.22
N ALA A 131 -4.76 9.47 -9.54
CA ALA A 131 -3.96 10.46 -10.29
C ALA A 131 -4.40 11.90 -9.96
N GLY A 132 -5.70 12.15 -9.89
CA GLY A 132 -6.26 13.45 -9.50
C GLY A 132 -5.84 13.87 -8.10
N SER A 133 -5.84 12.93 -7.15
CA SER A 133 -5.42 13.20 -5.78
C SER A 133 -3.91 13.43 -5.64
N VAL A 134 -3.09 12.71 -6.41
CA VAL A 134 -1.65 12.97 -6.46
C VAL A 134 -1.38 14.34 -7.06
N ALA A 135 -2.14 14.76 -8.09
CA ALA A 135 -2.05 16.11 -8.63
C ALA A 135 -2.43 17.17 -7.58
N THR A 136 -3.54 16.98 -6.84
CA THR A 136 -3.94 17.84 -5.73
C THR A 136 -2.84 17.96 -4.68
N GLY A 137 -2.32 16.83 -4.20
CA GLY A 137 -1.21 16.81 -3.23
C GLY A 137 0.05 17.50 -3.76
N SER A 138 0.35 17.33 -5.04
CA SER A 138 1.48 18.01 -5.70
C SER A 138 1.32 19.53 -5.74
N CYS A 139 0.08 20.02 -5.89
CA CYS A 139 -0.20 21.46 -5.78
C CYS A 139 0.09 21.99 -4.38
N PHE A 140 -0.27 21.25 -3.33
CA PHE A 140 0.06 21.63 -1.95
C PHE A 140 1.57 21.59 -1.67
N LEU A 141 2.30 20.61 -2.24
CA LEU A 141 3.77 20.58 -2.16
C LEU A 141 4.39 21.82 -2.83
N LYS A 142 3.91 22.22 -4.01
CA LYS A 142 4.36 23.47 -4.69
C LYS A 142 4.07 24.72 -3.84
N LYS A 143 2.96 24.72 -3.09
CA LYS A 143 2.59 25.83 -2.19
C LYS A 143 3.37 25.83 -0.87
N GLY A 144 4.30 24.86 -0.66
CA GLY A 144 5.16 24.80 0.52
C GLY A 144 4.64 23.93 1.65
N PHE A 145 3.76 22.97 1.39
CA PHE A 145 3.36 21.98 2.40
C PHE A 145 4.57 21.23 2.96
N SER A 146 4.64 21.10 4.27
CA SER A 146 5.70 20.38 4.97
C SER A 146 5.26 19.95 6.36
N LEU A 147 5.49 18.70 6.72
CA LEU A 147 5.28 18.16 8.07
C LEU A 147 6.45 18.47 9.01
N GLY A 148 7.38 19.31 8.62
CA GLY A 148 8.57 19.62 9.39
C GLY A 148 9.80 18.84 8.96
N ARG A 149 10.92 19.04 9.68
CA ARG A 149 12.18 18.33 9.43
C ARG A 149 12.27 17.10 10.33
N ALA A 150 12.72 15.98 9.77
CA ALA A 150 13.19 14.87 10.54
C ALA A 150 14.66 15.11 10.97
N TYR A 151 14.98 14.67 12.15
CA TYR A 151 16.33 14.76 12.75
C TYR A 151 16.94 13.37 12.85
N GLU A 152 18.25 13.28 12.83
CA GLU A 152 18.96 12.03 13.08
C GLU A 152 18.73 11.59 14.54
N THR A 153 18.48 10.31 14.72
CA THR A 153 18.26 9.67 16.02
C THR A 153 19.24 8.53 16.22
N LYS A 154 19.30 7.99 17.43
CA LYS A 154 20.14 6.80 17.70
C LYS A 154 19.80 5.68 16.72
N SER A 155 20.79 4.99 16.19
CA SER A 155 20.63 3.93 15.19
C SER A 155 19.58 2.88 15.61
N LEU A 156 19.52 2.54 16.90
CA LEU A 156 18.55 1.57 17.42
C LEU A 156 17.10 2.01 17.22
N SER A 157 16.80 3.31 17.27
CA SER A 157 15.42 3.81 17.12
C SER A 157 14.82 3.47 15.75
N GLY A 158 15.62 3.55 14.69
CA GLY A 158 15.17 3.18 13.35
C GLY A 158 15.08 1.67 13.12
N ALA A 159 15.78 0.86 13.93
CA ALA A 159 15.74 -0.60 13.84
C ALA A 159 14.56 -1.23 14.61
N VAL A 160 13.86 -0.46 15.43
CA VAL A 160 12.75 -0.99 16.28
C VAL A 160 11.70 -1.70 15.45
N LEU A 161 11.19 -1.08 14.37
CA LEU A 161 10.11 -1.69 13.59
C LEU A 161 10.56 -2.96 12.85
N PRO A 162 11.69 -2.99 12.11
CA PRO A 162 12.19 -4.24 11.50
C PRO A 162 12.35 -5.38 12.51
N VAL A 163 12.96 -5.10 13.67
CA VAL A 163 13.18 -6.11 14.71
C VAL A 163 11.86 -6.58 15.33
N LEU A 164 10.96 -5.64 15.62
CA LEU A 164 9.63 -5.96 16.17
C LEU A 164 8.83 -6.87 15.22
N LEU A 165 8.78 -6.54 13.93
CA LEU A 165 8.04 -7.34 12.94
C LEU A 165 8.66 -8.72 12.77
N ALA A 166 10.00 -8.85 12.75
CA ALA A 166 10.68 -10.13 12.71
C ALA A 166 10.37 -10.97 13.98
N ALA A 167 10.44 -10.35 15.15
CA ALA A 167 10.10 -11.01 16.43
C ALA A 167 8.65 -11.48 16.46
N LEU A 168 7.70 -10.63 16.02
CA LEU A 168 6.28 -11.01 15.93
C LEU A 168 6.06 -12.18 14.98
N LEU A 169 6.75 -12.25 13.84
CA LEU A 169 6.66 -13.40 12.94
C LEU A 169 7.16 -14.67 13.61
N VAL A 170 8.32 -14.61 14.26
CA VAL A 170 8.90 -15.78 14.96
C VAL A 170 8.00 -16.24 16.09
N ILE A 171 7.48 -15.32 16.92
CA ILE A 171 6.56 -15.64 18.02
C ILE A 171 5.28 -16.28 17.45
N GLY A 172 4.69 -15.71 16.39
CA GLY A 172 3.47 -16.27 15.80
C GLY A 172 3.65 -17.67 15.25
N VAL A 173 4.78 -17.94 14.60
CA VAL A 173 5.12 -19.27 14.08
C VAL A 173 5.38 -20.26 15.22
N ALA A 174 6.12 -19.83 16.25
CA ALA A 174 6.49 -20.70 17.37
C ALA A 174 5.31 -21.05 18.30
N THR A 175 4.38 -20.10 18.49
CA THR A 175 3.28 -20.27 19.46
C THR A 175 1.95 -20.68 18.83
N GLY A 176 1.77 -20.44 17.53
CA GLY A 176 0.47 -20.60 16.88
C GLY A 176 -0.64 -19.69 17.42
N ALA A 177 -0.29 -18.62 18.16
CA ALA A 177 -1.24 -17.80 18.92
C ALA A 177 -2.06 -16.84 18.05
N TYR A 178 -1.70 -16.66 16.77
CA TYR A 178 -2.37 -15.74 15.88
C TYR A 178 -3.66 -16.32 15.32
N ALA A 179 -4.66 -15.45 15.13
CA ALA A 179 -5.85 -15.83 14.41
C ALA A 179 -5.53 -16.11 12.94
N ALA A 180 -6.11 -17.19 12.41
CA ALA A 180 -5.95 -17.59 11.02
C ALA A 180 -7.31 -17.86 10.39
N SER A 181 -7.52 -17.33 9.19
CA SER A 181 -8.73 -17.55 8.40
C SER A 181 -8.78 -18.96 7.85
N THR A 182 -9.94 -19.59 7.92
CA THR A 182 -10.23 -20.87 7.24
C THR A 182 -10.80 -20.66 5.84
N GLU A 183 -11.38 -19.50 5.59
CA GLU A 183 -12.00 -19.11 4.31
C GLU A 183 -11.59 -17.69 3.90
N GLY A 184 -11.92 -17.31 2.67
CA GLY A 184 -11.70 -15.99 2.15
C GLY A 184 -10.25 -15.68 1.81
N PRO A 185 -9.90 -14.38 1.66
CA PRO A 185 -8.56 -13.97 1.24
C PRO A 185 -7.46 -14.31 2.24
N GLY A 186 -7.79 -14.36 3.54
CA GLY A 186 -6.81 -14.66 4.58
C GLY A 186 -6.34 -16.11 4.58
N SER A 187 -7.19 -17.06 4.14
CA SER A 187 -6.81 -18.47 4.01
C SER A 187 -5.95 -18.77 2.78
N LYS A 188 -5.88 -17.84 1.81
CA LYS A 188 -5.07 -17.98 0.61
C LYS A 188 -3.73 -17.32 0.81
N HIS A 189 -2.67 -18.10 0.81
CA HIS A 189 -1.31 -17.59 0.97
C HIS A 189 -0.28 -18.56 0.40
N ALA A 190 0.81 -18.02 -0.07
CA ALA A 190 1.98 -18.80 -0.47
C ALA A 190 2.63 -19.45 0.77
N PRO A 191 3.44 -20.51 0.61
CA PRO A 191 4.23 -21.08 1.71
C PRO A 191 5.04 -20.00 2.43
N LEU A 192 5.05 -20.02 3.75
CA LEU A 192 5.62 -18.96 4.61
C LEU A 192 7.04 -18.57 4.22
N LEU A 193 7.94 -19.55 4.07
CA LEU A 193 9.34 -19.29 3.73
C LEU A 193 9.48 -18.69 2.33
N LEU A 194 8.73 -19.18 1.35
CA LEU A 194 8.73 -18.63 0.01
C LEU A 194 8.24 -17.18 0.01
N ALA A 195 7.12 -16.92 0.68
CA ALA A 195 6.55 -15.57 0.80
C ALA A 195 7.53 -14.61 1.47
N LEU A 196 8.19 -15.05 2.55
CA LEU A 196 9.18 -14.25 3.26
C LEU A 196 10.40 -13.93 2.40
N VAL A 197 11.01 -14.94 1.75
CA VAL A 197 12.22 -14.76 0.93
C VAL A 197 11.93 -13.88 -0.28
N VAL A 198 10.83 -14.12 -0.98
CA VAL A 198 10.43 -13.29 -2.13
C VAL A 198 10.17 -11.86 -1.70
N ALA A 199 9.49 -11.65 -0.58
CA ALA A 199 9.23 -10.31 -0.06
C ALA A 199 10.50 -9.60 0.43
N LEU A 200 11.48 -10.31 1.00
CA LEU A 200 12.81 -9.75 1.33
C LEU A 200 13.49 -9.21 0.06
N VAL A 201 13.49 -9.96 -1.02
CA VAL A 201 14.08 -9.53 -2.30
C VAL A 201 13.32 -8.34 -2.88
N ILE A 202 11.98 -8.39 -2.89
CA ILE A 202 11.16 -7.25 -3.34
C ILE A 202 11.43 -6.01 -2.47
N GLY A 203 11.52 -6.15 -1.15
CA GLY A 203 11.84 -5.06 -0.23
C GLY A 203 13.20 -4.43 -0.52
N ALA A 204 14.22 -5.24 -0.78
CA ALA A 204 15.55 -4.77 -1.15
C ALA A 204 15.54 -4.04 -2.51
N LEU A 205 14.87 -4.59 -3.53
CA LEU A 205 14.74 -3.97 -4.85
C LEU A 205 13.94 -2.66 -4.79
N ALA A 206 12.82 -2.64 -4.05
CA ALA A 206 11.99 -1.46 -3.86
C ALA A 206 12.74 -0.33 -3.13
N GLN A 207 13.64 -0.66 -2.20
CA GLN A 207 14.52 0.32 -1.56
C GLN A 207 15.52 0.88 -2.56
N LYS A 208 16.22 0.06 -3.31
CA LYS A 208 17.25 0.50 -4.28
C LYS A 208 16.65 1.27 -5.45
N SER A 209 15.49 0.86 -5.95
CA SER A 209 14.79 1.55 -7.04
C SER A 209 13.96 2.75 -6.55
N ARG A 210 13.79 2.92 -5.23
CA ARG A 210 12.90 3.92 -4.62
C ARG A 210 11.46 3.82 -5.09
N MET A 211 11.02 2.61 -5.40
CA MET A 211 9.68 2.34 -5.94
C MET A 211 8.58 2.99 -5.10
N CYS A 212 7.72 3.76 -5.75
CA CYS A 212 6.58 4.41 -5.11
C CYS A 212 5.50 4.74 -6.14
N PHE A 213 4.30 4.22 -5.97
CA PHE A 213 3.19 4.43 -6.90
C PHE A 213 2.70 5.88 -6.92
N ALA A 214 2.56 6.53 -5.77
CA ALA A 214 2.23 7.95 -5.71
C ALA A 214 3.40 8.82 -6.22
N GLY A 215 4.64 8.43 -5.90
CA GLY A 215 5.84 9.10 -6.38
C GLY A 215 5.96 9.11 -7.89
N SER A 216 5.61 8.01 -8.57
CA SER A 216 5.70 7.91 -10.03
C SER A 216 4.83 8.96 -10.74
N ILE A 217 3.59 9.12 -10.32
CA ILE A 217 2.68 10.14 -10.89
C ILE A 217 3.11 11.56 -10.46
N ARG A 218 3.49 11.73 -9.18
CA ARG A 218 3.98 13.00 -8.67
C ARG A 218 5.20 13.52 -9.44
N ASP A 219 6.17 12.65 -9.71
CA ASP A 219 7.42 13.04 -10.36
C ASP A 219 7.19 13.38 -11.85
N VAL A 220 6.23 12.72 -12.51
CA VAL A 220 5.77 13.11 -13.84
C VAL A 220 5.12 14.50 -13.82
N ILE A 221 4.23 14.79 -12.85
CA ILE A 221 3.53 16.07 -12.73
C ILE A 221 4.48 17.22 -12.37
N LEU A 222 5.41 16.98 -11.43
CA LEU A 222 6.27 18.04 -10.91
C LEU A 222 7.50 18.28 -11.78
N MET A 223 8.10 17.23 -12.32
CA MET A 223 9.44 17.26 -12.93
C MET A 223 9.49 16.65 -14.34
N LYS A 224 8.37 16.12 -14.86
CA LYS A 224 8.31 15.33 -16.10
C LYS A 224 9.31 14.16 -16.13
N ASN A 225 9.60 13.58 -14.96
CA ASN A 225 10.49 12.43 -14.80
C ASN A 225 9.68 11.13 -14.80
N PHE A 226 10.01 10.22 -15.72
CA PHE A 226 9.32 8.95 -15.93
C PHE A 226 10.04 7.75 -15.30
N ASP A 227 11.15 7.94 -14.58
CA ASP A 227 11.98 6.87 -14.02
C ASP A 227 11.18 5.94 -13.11
N LEU A 228 10.45 6.48 -12.14
CA LEU A 228 9.62 5.65 -11.23
C LEU A 228 8.42 5.03 -11.96
N LEU A 229 7.87 5.73 -12.96
CA LEU A 229 6.76 5.21 -13.75
C LEU A 229 7.20 4.01 -14.59
N SER A 230 8.45 3.99 -15.08
CA SER A 230 8.98 2.86 -15.85
C SER A 230 9.00 1.54 -15.06
N ILE A 231 9.25 1.59 -13.74
CA ILE A 231 9.20 0.43 -12.85
C ILE A 231 7.78 -0.13 -12.83
N ILE A 232 6.79 0.74 -12.66
CA ILE A 232 5.38 0.37 -12.55
C ILE A 232 4.86 -0.14 -13.89
N ALA A 233 5.23 0.51 -15.00
CA ALA A 233 4.87 0.08 -16.34
C ALA A 233 5.44 -1.30 -16.68
N ALA A 234 6.69 -1.58 -16.30
CA ALA A 234 7.32 -2.88 -16.47
C ALA A 234 6.63 -3.98 -15.64
N LEU A 235 6.34 -3.71 -14.36
CA LEU A 235 5.57 -4.62 -13.51
C LEU A 235 4.17 -4.88 -14.10
N PHE A 236 3.47 -3.83 -14.54
CA PHE A 236 2.17 -3.96 -15.20
C PHE A 236 2.25 -4.84 -16.43
N ALA A 237 3.24 -4.65 -17.31
CA ALA A 237 3.42 -5.44 -18.53
C ALA A 237 3.63 -6.93 -18.21
N VAL A 238 4.53 -7.25 -17.27
CA VAL A 238 4.78 -8.63 -16.84
C VAL A 238 3.50 -9.29 -16.33
N MET A 239 2.75 -8.60 -15.46
CA MET A 239 1.52 -9.14 -14.89
C MET A 239 0.40 -9.25 -15.93
N THR A 240 0.36 -8.36 -16.92
CA THR A 240 -0.61 -8.45 -18.04
C THR A 240 -0.32 -9.68 -18.89
N ILE A 241 0.94 -9.90 -19.27
CA ILE A 241 1.35 -11.09 -20.01
C ILE A 241 0.99 -12.37 -19.23
N TYR A 242 1.28 -12.39 -17.93
CA TYR A 242 0.93 -13.51 -17.07
C TYR A 242 -0.59 -13.77 -17.05
N ASN A 243 -1.41 -12.74 -16.85
CA ASN A 243 -2.86 -12.88 -16.78
C ASN A 243 -3.46 -13.33 -18.12
N ILE A 244 -2.93 -12.85 -19.25
CA ILE A 244 -3.34 -13.32 -20.58
C ILE A 244 -2.96 -14.80 -20.77
N ALA A 245 -1.72 -15.17 -20.45
CA ALA A 245 -1.22 -16.54 -20.63
C ALA A 245 -1.95 -17.57 -19.75
N THR A 246 -2.44 -17.15 -18.57
CA THR A 246 -3.17 -18.02 -17.64
C THR A 246 -4.69 -17.95 -17.77
N GLY A 247 -5.21 -17.17 -18.73
CA GLY A 247 -6.66 -16.99 -18.92
C GLY A 247 -7.35 -16.16 -17.82
N ASN A 248 -6.58 -15.46 -16.98
CA ASN A 248 -7.10 -14.61 -15.90
C ASN A 248 -7.38 -13.16 -16.34
N PHE A 249 -7.16 -12.85 -17.62
CA PHE A 249 -7.42 -11.52 -18.16
C PHE A 249 -8.88 -11.40 -18.61
N HIS A 250 -9.66 -10.59 -17.89
CA HIS A 250 -11.08 -10.33 -18.21
C HIS A 250 -11.33 -8.82 -18.23
N LEU A 251 -11.46 -8.24 -19.41
CA LEU A 251 -11.74 -6.81 -19.57
C LEU A 251 -13.22 -6.54 -19.27
N SER A 252 -13.55 -6.33 -17.99
CA SER A 252 -14.93 -6.17 -17.52
C SER A 252 -15.01 -5.36 -16.22
N PHE A 253 -16.17 -4.79 -15.96
CA PHE A 253 -16.56 -4.23 -14.65
C PHE A 253 -17.11 -5.29 -13.69
N SER A 254 -17.67 -6.38 -14.21
CA SER A 254 -18.29 -7.46 -13.44
C SER A 254 -17.40 -8.69 -13.37
N GLY A 255 -17.64 -9.58 -12.39
CA GLY A 255 -16.91 -10.84 -12.24
C GLY A 255 -15.46 -10.70 -11.77
N GLN A 256 -15.03 -9.53 -11.39
CA GLN A 256 -13.65 -9.29 -10.94
C GLN A 256 -13.43 -9.77 -9.50
N PRO A 257 -12.34 -10.51 -9.21
CA PRO A 257 -12.06 -11.02 -7.87
C PRO A 257 -11.88 -9.89 -6.85
N ILE A 258 -12.67 -9.93 -5.79
CA ILE A 258 -12.60 -8.99 -4.65
C ILE A 258 -12.62 -7.53 -5.12
N ALA A 259 -13.61 -7.19 -5.92
CA ALA A 259 -13.83 -5.86 -6.48
C ALA A 259 -15.32 -5.47 -6.38
N HIS A 260 -15.61 -4.20 -6.52
CA HIS A 260 -17.00 -3.70 -6.63
C HIS A 260 -17.10 -2.64 -7.72
N SER A 261 -18.31 -2.47 -8.28
CA SER A 261 -18.57 -1.54 -9.39
C SER A 261 -19.18 -0.22 -8.95
N GLN A 262 -19.11 0.15 -7.68
CA GLN A 262 -19.50 1.49 -7.22
C GLN A 262 -18.43 2.50 -7.60
N HIS A 263 -18.45 2.97 -8.85
CA HIS A 263 -17.38 3.78 -9.47
C HIS A 263 -17.02 5.02 -8.68
N LEU A 264 -18.00 5.78 -8.18
CA LEU A 264 -17.75 6.96 -7.37
C LEU A 264 -16.89 6.63 -6.14
N TRP A 265 -17.18 5.51 -5.47
CA TRP A 265 -16.45 5.12 -4.26
C TRP A 265 -15.08 4.51 -4.57
N ASN A 266 -14.90 3.91 -5.75
CA ASN A 266 -13.60 3.54 -6.27
C ASN A 266 -12.72 4.79 -6.51
N ILE A 267 -13.30 5.84 -7.13
CA ILE A 267 -12.61 7.12 -7.37
C ILE A 267 -12.25 7.80 -6.04
N LEU A 268 -13.25 7.98 -5.14
CA LEU A 268 -13.04 8.71 -3.90
C LEU A 268 -12.15 7.96 -2.91
N GLY A 269 -12.27 6.63 -2.81
CA GLY A 269 -11.39 5.79 -1.99
C GLY A 269 -9.93 5.94 -2.42
N MET A 270 -9.65 5.82 -3.72
CA MET A 270 -8.30 6.01 -4.24
C MET A 270 -7.84 7.47 -4.25
N TYR A 271 -8.77 8.43 -4.28
CA TYR A 271 -8.45 9.84 -4.04
C TYR A 271 -7.91 10.06 -2.62
N VAL A 272 -8.55 9.49 -1.61
CA VAL A 272 -8.05 9.52 -0.22
C VAL A 272 -6.65 8.92 -0.13
N VAL A 273 -6.45 7.73 -0.73
CA VAL A 273 -5.15 7.05 -0.70
C VAL A 273 -4.05 7.88 -1.34
N GLY A 274 -4.27 8.42 -2.53
CA GLY A 274 -3.25 9.17 -3.26
C GLY A 274 -2.91 10.50 -2.58
N PHE A 275 -3.92 11.22 -2.07
CA PHE A 275 -3.70 12.48 -1.37
C PHE A 275 -2.94 12.25 -0.05
N ALA A 276 -3.37 11.30 0.77
CA ALA A 276 -2.66 10.93 2.00
C ALA A 276 -1.23 10.45 1.71
N ALA A 277 -1.01 9.68 0.63
CA ALA A 277 0.31 9.21 0.23
C ALA A 277 1.26 10.35 -0.15
N VAL A 278 0.78 11.38 -0.84
CA VAL A 278 1.61 12.55 -1.17
C VAL A 278 1.94 13.35 0.08
N LEU A 279 0.97 13.60 0.96
CA LEU A 279 1.19 14.32 2.22
C LEU A 279 2.12 13.56 3.18
N ALA A 280 2.01 12.22 3.24
CA ALA A 280 2.90 11.36 4.04
C ALA A 280 4.29 11.15 3.42
N GLY A 281 4.46 11.51 2.15
CA GLY A 281 5.73 11.35 1.41
C GLY A 281 5.92 9.99 0.75
N GLY A 282 4.90 9.13 0.69
CA GLY A 282 4.95 7.82 0.00
C GLY A 282 3.69 7.00 0.13
N CYS A 283 3.43 6.14 -0.86
CA CYS A 283 2.33 5.17 -0.83
C CYS A 283 2.53 4.10 0.27
N PRO A 284 1.51 3.26 0.59
CA PRO A 284 1.64 2.24 1.63
C PRO A 284 2.91 1.39 1.52
N LEU A 285 3.26 0.92 0.32
CA LEU A 285 4.52 0.18 0.12
C LEU A 285 5.73 1.03 0.49
N ARG A 286 5.80 2.27 0.00
CA ARG A 286 6.96 3.15 0.26
C ARG A 286 7.12 3.47 1.75
N GLN A 287 6.03 3.55 2.53
CA GLN A 287 6.11 3.73 3.98
C GLN A 287 6.78 2.54 4.67
N LEU A 288 6.47 1.29 4.27
CA LEU A 288 7.16 0.10 4.78
C LEU A 288 8.66 0.11 4.44
N ILE A 289 8.99 0.44 3.20
CA ILE A 289 10.36 0.50 2.71
C ILE A 289 11.17 1.58 3.45
N LEU A 290 10.59 2.77 3.66
CA LEU A 290 11.24 3.85 4.42
C LEU A 290 11.39 3.50 5.90
N ALA A 291 10.42 2.81 6.50
CA ALA A 291 10.54 2.32 7.86
C ALA A 291 11.70 1.31 8.00
N GLY A 292 11.86 0.41 7.02
CA GLY A 292 13.03 -0.48 6.94
C GLY A 292 14.35 0.27 6.76
N GLN A 293 14.36 1.39 6.02
CA GLN A 293 15.53 2.25 5.86
C GLN A 293 15.93 2.98 7.17
N GLY A 294 15.06 2.98 8.20
CA GLY A 294 15.32 3.60 9.50
C GLY A 294 14.46 4.82 9.81
N SER A 295 13.46 5.15 8.98
CA SER A 295 12.54 6.25 9.24
C SER A 295 11.50 5.89 10.30
N SER A 296 11.66 6.37 11.53
CA SER A 296 10.65 6.23 12.58
C SER A 296 9.35 6.97 12.24
N ASP A 297 9.41 8.04 11.47
CA ASP A 297 8.23 8.74 10.96
C ASP A 297 7.37 7.84 10.06
N SER A 298 8.01 7.02 9.22
CA SER A 298 7.32 6.03 8.38
C SER A 298 6.84 4.83 9.20
N ALA A 299 7.54 4.46 10.27
CA ALA A 299 7.07 3.46 11.21
C ALA A 299 5.78 3.91 11.93
N VAL A 300 5.70 5.18 12.33
CA VAL A 300 4.46 5.77 12.88
C VAL A 300 3.33 5.77 11.85
N THR A 301 3.63 6.07 10.58
CA THR A 301 2.64 5.98 9.50
C THR A 301 2.15 4.54 9.31
N PHE A 302 3.05 3.54 9.41
CA PHE A 302 2.69 2.12 9.37
C PHE A 302 1.78 1.74 10.55
N LEU A 303 2.07 2.19 11.76
CA LEU A 303 1.19 1.98 12.92
C LEU A 303 -0.19 2.61 12.69
N GLY A 304 -0.23 3.80 12.10
CA GLY A 304 -1.49 4.42 11.66
C GLY A 304 -2.25 3.55 10.65
N MET A 305 -1.56 2.95 9.68
CA MET A 305 -2.17 2.02 8.72
C MET A 305 -2.71 0.76 9.42
N LEU A 306 -1.96 0.18 10.35
CA LEU A 306 -2.35 -1.04 11.07
C LEU A 306 -3.60 -0.80 11.93
N LEU A 307 -3.58 0.26 12.75
CA LEU A 307 -4.73 0.61 13.59
C LEU A 307 -5.89 1.17 12.77
N GLY A 308 -5.63 1.88 11.68
CA GLY A 308 -6.64 2.32 10.72
C GLY A 308 -7.37 1.14 10.05
N ALA A 309 -6.68 0.04 9.78
CA ALA A 309 -7.30 -1.18 9.25
C ALA A 309 -8.22 -1.84 10.29
N ALA A 310 -7.76 -1.95 11.54
CA ALA A 310 -8.56 -2.47 12.63
C ALA A 310 -9.81 -1.62 12.86
N PHE A 311 -9.64 -0.29 12.92
CA PHE A 311 -10.74 0.66 13.06
C PHE A 311 -11.75 0.54 11.92
N ALA A 312 -11.27 0.48 10.68
CA ALA A 312 -12.15 0.36 9.51
C ALA A 312 -12.99 -0.92 9.54
N HIS A 313 -12.44 -2.05 9.98
CA HIS A 313 -13.19 -3.29 10.12
C HIS A 313 -14.18 -3.25 11.29
N ASN A 314 -13.77 -2.78 12.45
CA ASN A 314 -14.60 -2.75 13.66
C ASN A 314 -15.81 -1.81 13.52
N PHE A 315 -15.69 -0.75 12.71
CA PHE A 315 -16.76 0.22 12.47
C PHE A 315 -17.42 0.08 11.08
N ASN A 316 -17.17 -1.03 10.36
CA ASN A 316 -17.74 -1.32 9.05
C ASN A 316 -17.54 -0.18 8.01
N LEU A 317 -16.34 0.40 7.99
CA LEU A 317 -15.98 1.48 7.06
C LEU A 317 -15.41 0.95 5.73
N ILE A 318 -15.36 -0.36 5.58
CA ILE A 318 -14.73 -1.05 4.44
C ILE A 318 -15.69 -1.21 3.26
N GLY A 319 -15.12 -1.43 2.06
CA GLY A 319 -15.86 -1.96 0.92
C GLY A 319 -16.08 -3.47 1.03
N SER A 320 -17.15 -3.95 0.42
CA SER A 320 -17.40 -5.37 0.20
C SER A 320 -17.21 -5.72 -1.27
N ALA A 321 -16.80 -6.94 -1.58
CA ALA A 321 -16.74 -7.43 -2.95
C ALA A 321 -18.15 -7.62 -3.50
N ALA A 322 -18.31 -7.38 -4.81
CA ALA A 322 -19.54 -7.75 -5.51
C ALA A 322 -19.72 -9.29 -5.51
N LYS A 323 -20.93 -9.75 -5.34
CA LYS A 323 -21.30 -11.16 -5.47
C LYS A 323 -22.24 -11.34 -6.65
N ALA A 324 -21.96 -12.33 -7.51
CA ALA A 324 -22.88 -12.71 -8.57
C ALA A 324 -24.17 -13.30 -7.99
N ALA A 325 -25.27 -13.24 -8.73
CA ALA A 325 -26.47 -13.94 -8.37
C ALA A 325 -26.19 -15.46 -8.36
N THR A 326 -26.75 -16.13 -7.37
CA THR A 326 -26.80 -17.60 -7.29
C THR A 326 -28.25 -18.05 -7.48
N ALA A 327 -28.50 -19.35 -7.50
CA ALA A 327 -29.85 -19.87 -7.62
C ALA A 327 -30.77 -19.43 -6.45
N THR A 328 -30.17 -19.11 -5.29
CA THR A 328 -30.88 -18.75 -4.05
C THR A 328 -30.74 -17.26 -3.67
N ASP A 329 -29.68 -16.58 -4.14
CA ASP A 329 -29.36 -15.22 -3.71
C ASP A 329 -29.29 -14.25 -4.90
N ALA A 330 -29.85 -13.07 -4.72
CA ALA A 330 -29.73 -11.99 -5.70
C ALA A 330 -28.31 -11.44 -5.78
N ALA A 331 -27.92 -10.91 -6.95
CA ALA A 331 -26.64 -10.24 -7.11
C ALA A 331 -26.48 -9.08 -6.13
N VAL A 332 -25.31 -9.01 -5.46
CA VAL A 332 -24.96 -7.90 -4.57
C VAL A 332 -23.89 -7.05 -5.24
N PRO A 333 -24.13 -5.73 -5.45
CA PRO A 333 -23.17 -4.88 -6.16
C PRO A 333 -21.87 -4.61 -5.41
N GLY A 334 -21.81 -4.96 -4.12
CA GLY A 334 -20.64 -4.69 -3.28
C GLY A 334 -20.45 -3.20 -2.97
N GLY A 335 -19.24 -2.83 -2.57
CA GLY A 335 -18.88 -1.45 -2.23
C GLY A 335 -19.05 -1.10 -0.77
N PRO A 336 -18.75 0.15 -0.37
CA PRO A 336 -18.85 0.59 1.01
C PRO A 336 -20.30 0.76 1.46
N ALA A 337 -20.59 0.33 2.69
CA ALA A 337 -21.84 0.66 3.39
C ALA A 337 -21.87 2.17 3.75
N MET A 338 -23.02 2.66 4.26
CA MET A 338 -23.15 4.08 4.59
C MET A 338 -22.05 4.61 5.54
N PRO A 339 -21.63 3.91 6.62
CA PRO A 339 -20.52 4.36 7.45
C PRO A 339 -19.22 4.56 6.66
N GLY A 340 -18.90 3.64 5.72
CA GLY A 340 -17.72 3.75 4.88
C GLY A 340 -17.79 4.94 3.91
N LYS A 341 -18.97 5.24 3.37
CA LYS A 341 -19.19 6.41 2.51
C LYS A 341 -18.96 7.72 3.27
N ILE A 342 -19.52 7.84 4.47
CA ILE A 342 -19.33 8.99 5.35
C ILE A 342 -17.84 9.12 5.72
N ALA A 343 -17.20 8.02 6.09
CA ALA A 343 -15.77 8.00 6.45
C ALA A 343 -14.88 8.53 5.33
N VAL A 344 -15.12 8.16 4.08
CA VAL A 344 -14.37 8.67 2.92
C VAL A 344 -14.51 10.19 2.80
N ILE A 345 -15.72 10.73 2.93
CA ILE A 345 -15.96 12.18 2.86
C ILE A 345 -15.23 12.89 4.01
N VAL A 346 -15.35 12.39 5.25
CA VAL A 346 -14.64 12.93 6.42
C VAL A 346 -13.13 12.87 6.22
N CYS A 347 -12.59 11.76 5.67
CA CYS A 347 -11.18 11.62 5.36
C CYS A 347 -10.72 12.66 4.33
N ILE A 348 -11.49 12.94 3.29
CA ILE A 348 -11.16 13.98 2.30
C ILE A 348 -11.09 15.36 2.97
N VAL A 349 -12.09 15.72 3.75
CA VAL A 349 -12.10 17.00 4.49
C VAL A 349 -10.88 17.11 5.41
N LEU A 350 -10.60 16.05 6.18
CA LEU A 350 -9.44 16.00 7.08
C LEU A 350 -8.12 16.17 6.33
N LEU A 351 -7.96 15.55 5.17
CA LEU A 351 -6.76 15.69 4.35
C LEU A 351 -6.57 17.14 3.85
N PHE A 352 -7.65 17.81 3.45
CA PHE A 352 -7.57 19.23 3.07
C PHE A 352 -7.22 20.11 4.26
N VAL A 353 -7.78 19.84 5.45
CA VAL A 353 -7.43 20.56 6.69
C VAL A 353 -5.94 20.35 7.01
N ILE A 354 -5.45 19.10 6.99
CA ILE A 354 -4.03 18.81 7.23
C ILE A 354 -3.16 19.53 6.19
N ALA A 355 -3.54 19.48 4.91
CA ALA A 355 -2.78 20.13 3.84
C ALA A 355 -2.73 21.66 4.01
N ALA A 356 -3.84 22.29 4.38
CA ALA A 356 -3.93 23.74 4.55
C ALA A 356 -3.20 24.23 5.81
N THR A 357 -3.35 23.52 6.94
CA THR A 357 -2.74 23.94 8.23
C THR A 357 -1.22 23.75 8.25
N ASN A 358 -0.67 22.86 7.41
CA ASN A 358 0.77 22.62 7.33
C ASN A 358 1.45 23.33 6.14
N LEU A 359 0.81 24.35 5.56
CA LEU A 359 1.46 25.25 4.61
C LEU A 359 2.44 26.16 5.35
N ARG A 360 3.68 26.24 4.89
CA ARG A 360 4.64 27.24 5.41
C ARG A 360 4.12 28.63 5.05
N ARG A 361 3.81 29.44 6.05
CA ARG A 361 3.62 30.87 5.82
C ARG A 361 4.89 31.43 5.20
N LYS A 362 4.81 32.04 4.03
CA LYS A 362 5.90 32.87 3.52
C LYS A 362 6.18 33.91 4.61
N LYS A 363 7.37 33.84 5.26
CA LYS A 363 7.82 34.97 6.06
C LYS A 363 7.82 36.17 5.10
N ALA A 364 6.99 37.16 5.41
CA ALA A 364 7.11 38.45 4.74
C ALA A 364 8.58 38.85 4.90
N ALA A 365 9.28 39.01 3.79
CA ALA A 365 10.59 39.61 3.80
C ALA A 365 10.43 41.01 4.41
N LYS A 366 10.93 41.18 5.67
CA LYS A 366 11.18 42.49 6.22
C LYS A 366 12.54 42.97 5.77
#